data_7c46c339f5b3601ba33b6e42930e13b9
#
_entry.id   7c46c339f5b3601ba33b6e42930e13b9
#
_cell.length_a   1.000
_cell.length_b   1.000
_cell.length_c   1.000
_cell.angle_alpha   90.00
_cell.angle_beta   90.00
_cell.angle_gamma   90.00
#
_symmetry.space_group_name_H-M   'P 1'
#
loop_
_entity.id
_entity.type
_entity.pdbx_description
1 polymer ?
#
loop_
_entity_poly.entity_id
_entity_poly.type
_entity_poly.pdbx_seq_one_letter_code
_entity_poly.pdbx_strand_id
1 'polypeptide(L)'
;MAPEPLSPNIVVDQFGYRTTAEKVAVIRSPQRGFDAGKAFTPGATYALIDAHTGAKMFEGAPALWNGGATDASSGDKAWWFDFSSVTAAGDYYVLDESKKVRSDVIRIADDVYRDVLVQAVRMLYYQRDGQEKTAANAGAAWADAAAHMGKCYLYSDAQKTQDRDLHGGWWDAGDFNKYTNWGASDAIELLHAYVDSSAAFGDDTNVPESGNGVPDLLDEIKWELDFFVRMQNTDGSVLSIVDEPAAKGGTLDTSPSKVTAPCKYGPATTAASLTTAAAFAYMASALKSVSAAGTAYPGYGDDLLSRAKKAYSWAEMNPAVFFYNSQNGVGAGEQEVPQNQPDRDDALRVKHLQAALYLYEATGDTTYRDYFDQNYAQVGLVKTSYADDFHGEEQETLLEYTHAANATSSVVQKIKSAFAAALKSDQNLGSVAAPPDPYMAPLAVYTWGSNQVKADHGNLLYDSITFGIDPSNDAAAGKGAERYVHYVHGVNPLQIVYLSSMNDHGAAKSVTRFFHSWYANGSNWDAVGVSKYGPPPGYLTGGPNPSYNWNGCCPGSCNGGSCGSAPLSPPTGQPDQKSYLDFNDGWPLDSWEITEPDDGYQAKYIRLLAKFVK
;
A
#
# COMPACT_ATOMS: atom_id res chain seq x y z
N MET A 1 25.26 -30.88 -14.04
CA MET A 1 24.71 -31.49 -12.81
C MET A 1 23.30 -30.96 -12.63
N ALA A 2 22.37 -31.76 -12.19
CA ALA A 2 21.07 -31.22 -11.79
C ALA A 2 21.30 -30.24 -10.64
N PRO A 3 20.69 -29.04 -10.66
CA PRO A 3 20.87 -28.09 -9.58
C PRO A 3 20.42 -28.71 -8.27
N GLU A 4 21.08 -28.36 -7.18
CA GLU A 4 20.74 -28.80 -5.83
C GLU A 4 19.25 -28.52 -5.53
N PRO A 5 18.59 -29.36 -4.71
CA PRO A 5 17.18 -29.17 -4.40
C PRO A 5 16.92 -27.87 -3.65
N LEU A 6 15.78 -27.23 -3.94
CA LEU A 6 15.32 -26.04 -3.25
C LEU A 6 15.03 -26.35 -1.77
N SER A 7 15.37 -25.40 -0.91
CA SER A 7 15.11 -25.48 0.52
C SER A 7 14.11 -24.40 0.95
N PRO A 8 13.00 -24.75 1.58
CA PRO A 8 12.09 -23.78 2.16
C PRO A 8 12.65 -23.10 3.43
N ASN A 9 13.91 -23.35 3.75
CA ASN A 9 14.58 -22.82 4.94
C ASN A 9 15.62 -21.74 4.60
N ILE A 10 15.89 -21.49 3.31
CA ILE A 10 16.80 -20.43 2.85
C ILE A 10 15.96 -19.36 2.18
N VAL A 11 15.74 -18.25 2.87
CA VAL A 11 14.78 -17.20 2.50
C VAL A 11 15.53 -16.00 1.95
N VAL A 12 15.12 -15.53 0.78
CA VAL A 12 15.73 -14.42 0.05
C VAL A 12 14.65 -13.53 -0.56
N ASP A 13 14.98 -12.30 -0.93
CA ASP A 13 14.13 -11.48 -1.81
C ASP A 13 14.05 -12.15 -3.18
N GLN A 14 12.84 -12.49 -3.61
CA GLN A 14 12.63 -13.31 -4.81
C GLN A 14 12.84 -12.53 -6.11
N PHE A 15 12.69 -11.20 -6.09
CA PHE A 15 13.04 -10.35 -7.22
C PHE A 15 14.55 -10.06 -7.27
N GLY A 16 15.24 -10.21 -6.14
CA GLY A 16 16.68 -9.99 -6.03
C GLY A 16 17.04 -8.76 -5.22
N TYR A 17 18.27 -8.28 -5.42
CA TYR A 17 18.85 -7.20 -4.64
C TYR A 17 19.53 -6.18 -5.54
N ARG A 18 19.45 -4.89 -5.19
CA ARG A 18 20.27 -3.87 -5.84
C ARG A 18 21.75 -4.12 -5.54
N THR A 19 22.63 -3.70 -6.44
CA THR A 19 24.08 -3.93 -6.29
C THR A 19 24.64 -3.40 -4.97
N THR A 20 24.10 -2.27 -4.49
CA THR A 20 24.52 -1.56 -3.27
C THR A 20 23.68 -1.88 -2.03
N ALA A 21 22.62 -2.70 -2.15
CA ALA A 21 21.75 -3.07 -1.03
C ALA A 21 22.47 -3.91 0.02
N GLU A 22 21.92 -3.94 1.22
CA GLU A 22 22.19 -5.03 2.17
C GLU A 22 21.58 -6.32 1.61
N LYS A 23 22.38 -7.39 1.55
CA LYS A 23 21.95 -8.68 0.97
C LYS A 23 22.12 -9.79 2.00
N VAL A 24 21.00 -10.17 2.63
CA VAL A 24 21.00 -11.18 3.69
C VAL A 24 20.01 -12.30 3.34
N ALA A 25 20.49 -13.52 3.24
CA ALA A 25 19.63 -14.68 3.26
C ALA A 25 19.30 -15.05 4.71
N VAL A 26 18.02 -15.19 5.03
CA VAL A 26 17.57 -15.68 6.34
C VAL A 26 17.44 -17.20 6.26
N ILE A 27 18.24 -17.89 7.08
CA ILE A 27 18.14 -19.35 7.23
C ILE A 27 17.23 -19.60 8.44
N ARG A 28 16.07 -20.20 8.20
CA ARG A 28 15.03 -20.38 9.21
C ARG A 28 14.91 -21.84 9.67
N SER A 29 14.55 -22.01 10.93
CA SER A 29 14.14 -23.27 11.52
C SER A 29 12.84 -23.08 12.31
N PRO A 30 11.69 -23.48 11.77
CA PRO A 30 10.41 -23.32 12.46
C PRO A 30 10.37 -24.06 13.79
N GLN A 31 9.97 -23.38 14.85
CA GLN A 31 9.81 -23.94 16.20
C GLN A 31 8.36 -23.88 16.66
N ARG A 32 7.59 -22.90 16.15
CA ARG A 32 6.17 -22.69 16.45
C ARG A 32 5.39 -22.40 15.18
N GLY A 33 4.08 -22.63 15.22
CA GLY A 33 3.16 -22.43 14.12
C GLY A 33 2.91 -23.73 13.34
N PHE A 34 2.16 -23.62 12.24
CA PHE A 34 1.70 -24.76 11.42
C PHE A 34 2.85 -25.58 10.81
N ASP A 35 4.03 -25.01 10.71
CA ASP A 35 5.23 -25.61 10.13
C ASP A 35 6.28 -26.04 11.18
N ALA A 36 5.96 -26.01 12.47
CA ALA A 36 6.90 -26.35 13.57
C ALA A 36 7.53 -27.75 13.41
N GLY A 37 6.85 -28.70 12.76
CA GLY A 37 7.38 -30.04 12.45
C GLY A 37 8.46 -30.05 11.37
N LYS A 38 8.78 -28.92 10.73
CA LYS A 38 9.79 -28.78 9.65
C LYS A 38 11.08 -28.13 10.16
N ALA A 39 11.45 -28.37 11.40
CA ALA A 39 12.68 -27.84 11.99
C ALA A 39 13.91 -28.19 11.13
N PHE A 40 14.82 -27.23 10.98
CA PHE A 40 16.00 -27.32 10.14
C PHE A 40 17.26 -27.01 10.94
N THR A 41 18.31 -27.79 10.72
CA THR A 41 19.64 -27.48 11.28
C THR A 41 20.54 -27.07 10.12
N PRO A 42 20.98 -25.80 10.06
CA PRO A 42 21.84 -25.32 8.99
C PRO A 42 23.21 -26.01 9.01
N GLY A 43 23.84 -26.03 7.83
CA GLY A 43 25.24 -26.40 7.70
C GLY A 43 26.17 -25.34 8.29
N ALA A 44 27.43 -25.70 8.44
CA ALA A 44 28.45 -24.78 8.97
C ALA A 44 28.89 -23.72 7.96
N THR A 45 28.73 -23.98 6.66
CA THR A 45 29.22 -23.13 5.57
C THR A 45 28.14 -22.96 4.52
N TYR A 46 27.94 -21.70 4.13
CA TYR A 46 27.08 -21.28 3.01
C TYR A 46 27.91 -20.61 1.94
N ALA A 47 27.48 -20.72 0.70
CA ALA A 47 28.13 -20.07 -0.43
C ALA A 47 27.12 -19.37 -1.31
N LEU A 48 27.49 -18.22 -1.89
CA LEU A 48 26.80 -17.59 -3.00
C LEU A 48 27.42 -18.15 -4.31
N ILE A 49 26.60 -18.77 -5.12
CA ILE A 49 27.01 -19.44 -6.36
C ILE A 49 26.44 -18.69 -7.54
N ASP A 50 27.27 -18.42 -8.54
CA ASP A 50 26.84 -17.92 -9.85
C ASP A 50 26.00 -19.01 -10.55
N ALA A 51 24.76 -18.67 -10.90
CA ALA A 51 23.79 -19.66 -11.39
C ALA A 51 24.13 -20.17 -12.80
N HIS A 52 24.92 -19.42 -13.58
CA HIS A 52 25.29 -19.77 -14.95
C HIS A 52 26.60 -20.56 -15.02
N THR A 53 27.58 -20.16 -14.21
CA THR A 53 28.92 -20.73 -14.26
C THR A 53 29.18 -21.79 -13.21
N GLY A 54 28.39 -21.79 -12.12
CA GLY A 54 28.63 -22.60 -10.93
C GLY A 54 29.82 -22.12 -10.08
N ALA A 55 30.36 -20.95 -10.36
CA ALA A 55 31.46 -20.39 -9.61
C ALA A 55 31.03 -19.91 -8.22
N LYS A 56 31.85 -20.19 -7.22
CA LYS A 56 31.64 -19.67 -5.86
C LYS A 56 32.10 -18.21 -5.81
N MET A 57 31.16 -17.29 -5.56
CA MET A 57 31.40 -15.85 -5.51
C MET A 57 31.66 -15.34 -4.09
N PHE A 58 31.06 -16.00 -3.11
CA PHE A 58 31.25 -15.68 -1.68
C PHE A 58 31.05 -16.94 -0.83
N GLU A 59 31.71 -17.02 0.30
CA GLU A 59 31.58 -18.12 1.25
C GLU A 59 31.67 -17.59 2.67
N GLY A 60 30.86 -18.12 3.59
CA GLY A 60 30.89 -17.78 4.99
C GLY A 60 30.04 -18.69 5.87
N ALA A 61 30.25 -18.59 7.18
CA ALA A 61 29.36 -19.22 8.15
C ALA A 61 28.13 -18.32 8.40
N PRO A 62 26.92 -18.87 8.53
CA PRO A 62 25.75 -18.08 8.89
C PRO A 62 25.84 -17.63 10.36
N ALA A 63 25.53 -16.36 10.62
CA ALA A 63 25.51 -15.78 11.97
C ALA A 63 24.20 -16.12 12.68
N LEU A 64 24.30 -16.67 13.88
CA LEU A 64 23.13 -17.02 14.69
C LEU A 64 22.40 -15.75 15.17
N TRP A 65 21.13 -15.57 14.78
CA TRP A 65 20.33 -14.46 15.27
C TRP A 65 20.00 -14.60 16.77
N ASN A 66 20.12 -13.51 17.49
CA ASN A 66 19.73 -13.34 18.91
C ASN A 66 20.14 -14.54 19.81
N GLY A 67 21.41 -15.01 19.67
CA GLY A 67 21.92 -16.12 20.46
C GLY A 67 21.19 -17.46 20.30
N GLY A 68 20.34 -17.59 19.29
CA GLY A 68 19.55 -18.78 19.00
C GLY A 68 18.19 -18.82 19.70
N ALA A 69 17.70 -17.70 20.18
CA ALA A 69 16.33 -17.58 20.66
C ALA A 69 15.33 -17.88 19.52
N THR A 70 14.17 -18.37 19.89
CA THR A 70 13.01 -18.45 18.98
C THR A 70 12.33 -17.09 18.99
N ASP A 71 12.20 -16.47 17.83
CA ASP A 71 11.46 -15.23 17.69
C ASP A 71 9.96 -15.42 18.00
N ALA A 72 9.39 -14.44 18.71
CA ALA A 72 8.02 -14.53 19.15
C ALA A 72 7.04 -14.36 17.98
N SER A 73 7.32 -13.40 17.10
CA SER A 73 6.41 -12.99 16.02
C SER A 73 6.39 -13.95 14.85
N SER A 74 7.49 -14.60 14.51
CA SER A 74 7.57 -15.61 13.45
C SER A 74 7.51 -17.06 13.94
N GLY A 75 7.83 -17.29 15.21
CA GLY A 75 7.97 -18.65 15.75
C GLY A 75 9.21 -19.39 15.25
N ASP A 76 10.17 -18.70 14.66
CA ASP A 76 11.36 -19.29 14.06
C ASP A 76 12.61 -19.04 14.89
N LYS A 77 13.52 -20.00 14.89
CA LYS A 77 14.94 -19.82 15.16
C LYS A 77 15.62 -19.53 13.83
N ALA A 78 16.57 -18.59 13.80
CA ALA A 78 17.13 -18.16 12.53
C ALA A 78 18.64 -17.86 12.58
N TRP A 79 19.23 -17.82 11.39
CA TRP A 79 20.60 -17.39 11.13
C TRP A 79 20.62 -16.47 9.91
N TRP A 80 21.58 -15.58 9.85
CA TRP A 80 21.81 -14.68 8.73
C TRP A 80 23.06 -15.07 7.94
N PHE A 81 22.92 -15.22 6.63
CA PHE A 81 24.03 -15.31 5.71
C PHE A 81 24.12 -14.01 4.93
N ASP A 82 25.03 -13.14 5.35
CA ASP A 82 25.26 -11.82 4.76
C ASP A 82 26.27 -11.93 3.61
N PHE A 83 25.83 -11.62 2.41
CA PHE A 83 26.65 -11.55 1.19
C PHE A 83 26.64 -10.14 0.56
N SER A 84 26.40 -9.10 1.35
CA SER A 84 26.31 -7.70 0.90
C SER A 84 27.58 -7.21 0.19
N SER A 85 28.73 -7.82 0.48
CA SER A 85 30.00 -7.51 -0.19
C SER A 85 30.03 -7.90 -1.67
N VAL A 86 29.12 -8.76 -2.15
CA VAL A 86 29.01 -9.11 -3.57
C VAL A 86 28.15 -8.05 -4.26
N THR A 87 28.80 -7.21 -5.08
CA THR A 87 28.17 -6.11 -5.81
C THR A 87 28.11 -6.35 -7.33
N ALA A 88 28.70 -7.45 -7.80
CA ALA A 88 28.66 -7.81 -9.20
C ALA A 88 27.24 -8.16 -9.63
N ALA A 89 26.78 -7.55 -10.73
CA ALA A 89 25.50 -7.90 -11.32
C ALA A 89 25.54 -9.33 -11.89
N GLY A 90 24.42 -10.07 -11.73
CA GLY A 90 24.32 -11.46 -12.18
C GLY A 90 23.19 -12.21 -11.50
N ASP A 91 23.03 -13.49 -11.85
CA ASP A 91 22.08 -14.40 -11.25
C ASP A 91 22.79 -15.37 -10.32
N TYR A 92 22.31 -15.50 -9.10
CA TYR A 92 22.99 -16.24 -8.05
C TYR A 92 21.99 -17.10 -7.26
N TYR A 93 22.51 -18.05 -6.49
CA TYR A 93 21.75 -18.72 -5.45
C TYR A 93 22.61 -18.97 -4.20
N VAL A 94 21.95 -19.01 -3.04
CA VAL A 94 22.59 -19.34 -1.76
C VAL A 94 22.55 -20.84 -1.56
N LEU A 95 23.71 -21.46 -1.35
CA LEU A 95 23.88 -22.91 -1.15
C LEU A 95 24.33 -23.23 0.29
N ASP A 96 23.62 -24.10 0.97
CA ASP A 96 24.14 -24.82 2.14
C ASP A 96 25.09 -25.93 1.63
N GLU A 97 26.40 -25.73 1.79
CA GLU A 97 27.40 -26.63 1.21
C GLU A 97 27.38 -28.02 1.82
N SER A 98 26.99 -28.14 3.09
CA SER A 98 26.96 -29.43 3.77
C SER A 98 25.66 -30.21 3.54
N LYS A 99 24.54 -29.50 3.46
CA LYS A 99 23.22 -30.12 3.21
C LYS A 99 22.91 -30.33 1.74
N LYS A 100 23.66 -29.64 0.84
CA LYS A 100 23.42 -29.64 -0.59
C LYS A 100 22.00 -29.25 -0.96
N VAL A 101 21.52 -28.16 -0.32
CA VAL A 101 20.23 -27.52 -0.60
C VAL A 101 20.44 -26.03 -0.83
N ARG A 102 19.59 -25.39 -1.64
CA ARG A 102 19.76 -24.01 -2.08
C ARG A 102 18.51 -23.15 -1.96
N SER A 103 18.68 -21.84 -2.04
CA SER A 103 17.60 -20.87 -2.28
C SER A 103 17.08 -20.95 -3.72
N ASP A 104 16.00 -20.24 -4.01
CA ASP A 104 15.68 -19.83 -5.37
C ASP A 104 16.84 -19.04 -5.98
N VAL A 105 16.83 -18.90 -7.31
CA VAL A 105 17.77 -18.03 -8.01
C VAL A 105 17.34 -16.58 -7.78
N ILE A 106 18.30 -15.75 -7.41
CA ILE A 106 18.12 -14.33 -7.16
C ILE A 106 18.97 -13.53 -8.15
N ARG A 107 18.48 -12.37 -8.56
CA ARG A 107 19.22 -11.43 -9.39
C ARG A 107 19.88 -10.36 -8.52
N ILE A 108 21.12 -10.00 -8.81
CA ILE A 108 21.76 -8.78 -8.27
C ILE A 108 21.89 -7.81 -9.44
N ALA A 109 21.13 -6.71 -9.43
CA ALA A 109 21.19 -5.65 -10.43
C ALA A 109 20.48 -4.40 -9.93
N ASP A 110 20.78 -3.22 -10.49
CA ASP A 110 20.16 -1.97 -10.02
C ASP A 110 18.72 -1.77 -10.51
N ASP A 111 18.26 -2.57 -11.49
CA ASP A 111 16.93 -2.51 -12.10
C ASP A 111 15.95 -3.60 -11.60
N VAL A 112 16.30 -4.34 -10.55
CA VAL A 112 15.53 -5.52 -10.07
C VAL A 112 14.08 -5.20 -9.70
N TYR A 113 13.79 -3.95 -9.31
CA TYR A 113 12.46 -3.54 -8.87
C TYR A 113 11.67 -2.77 -9.94
N ARG A 114 12.25 -2.50 -11.13
CA ARG A 114 11.57 -1.71 -12.16
C ARG A 114 10.25 -2.35 -12.60
N ASP A 115 10.26 -3.63 -12.97
CA ASP A 115 9.04 -4.33 -13.39
C ASP A 115 8.05 -4.50 -12.26
N VAL A 116 8.54 -4.73 -11.03
CA VAL A 116 7.69 -4.83 -9.84
C VAL A 116 6.92 -3.52 -9.62
N LEU A 117 7.59 -2.36 -9.74
CA LEU A 117 6.95 -1.06 -9.63
C LEU A 117 5.92 -0.83 -10.74
N VAL A 118 6.23 -1.24 -11.97
CA VAL A 118 5.28 -1.17 -13.09
C VAL A 118 4.02 -1.96 -12.78
N GLN A 119 4.14 -3.22 -12.31
CA GLN A 119 2.97 -4.02 -11.97
C GLN A 119 2.19 -3.43 -10.77
N ALA A 120 2.90 -2.89 -9.78
CA ALA A 120 2.26 -2.22 -8.64
C ALA A 120 1.45 -0.99 -9.07
N VAL A 121 1.96 -0.16 -9.98
CA VAL A 121 1.21 0.99 -10.53
C VAL A 121 0.03 0.52 -11.39
N ARG A 122 0.19 -0.55 -12.16
CA ARG A 122 -0.88 -1.12 -13.00
C ARG A 122 -2.07 -1.67 -12.20
N MET A 123 -1.89 -1.99 -10.92
CA MET A 123 -3.00 -2.33 -10.04
C MET A 123 -4.08 -1.24 -10.08
N LEU A 124 -3.70 0.04 -10.01
CA LEU A 124 -4.63 1.18 -10.09
C LEU A 124 -5.43 1.19 -11.38
N TYR A 125 -4.82 0.85 -12.52
CA TYR A 125 -5.54 0.70 -13.79
C TYR A 125 -6.63 -0.40 -13.73
N TYR A 126 -6.36 -1.51 -13.04
CA TYR A 126 -7.37 -2.56 -12.87
C TYR A 126 -8.51 -2.12 -11.92
N GLN A 127 -8.23 -1.23 -10.97
CA GLN A 127 -9.22 -0.63 -10.06
C GLN A 127 -10.04 0.50 -10.70
N ARG A 128 -9.68 1.01 -11.89
CA ARG A 128 -10.44 2.07 -12.54
C ARG A 128 -11.90 1.65 -12.77
N ASP A 129 -12.84 2.44 -12.29
CA ASP A 129 -14.27 2.33 -12.62
C ASP A 129 -14.62 3.14 -13.86
N GLY A 130 -15.71 2.79 -14.54
CA GLY A 130 -16.25 3.59 -15.64
C GLY A 130 -15.43 3.62 -16.93
N GLN A 131 -14.37 2.79 -17.04
CA GLN A 131 -13.54 2.69 -18.23
C GLN A 131 -13.54 1.28 -18.81
N GLU A 132 -13.58 1.17 -20.13
CA GLU A 132 -13.32 -0.10 -20.82
C GLU A 132 -11.86 -0.53 -20.58
N LYS A 133 -11.68 -1.74 -20.10
CA LYS A 133 -10.37 -2.40 -19.98
C LYS A 133 -10.13 -3.21 -21.26
N THR A 134 -9.39 -2.61 -22.20
CA THR A 134 -9.12 -3.26 -23.49
C THR A 134 -8.15 -4.42 -23.33
N ALA A 135 -8.21 -5.41 -24.23
CA ALA A 135 -7.24 -6.51 -24.22
C ALA A 135 -5.79 -6.03 -24.49
N ALA A 136 -5.61 -4.87 -25.12
CA ALA A 136 -4.31 -4.29 -25.37
C ALA A 136 -3.64 -3.77 -24.08
N ASN A 137 -4.41 -3.13 -23.20
CA ASN A 137 -3.90 -2.56 -21.97
C ASN A 137 -4.02 -3.53 -20.77
N ALA A 138 -5.20 -4.19 -20.62
CA ALA A 138 -5.43 -5.09 -19.49
C ALA A 138 -4.89 -6.51 -19.70
N GLY A 139 -4.62 -6.90 -20.96
CA GLY A 139 -4.49 -8.32 -21.33
C GLY A 139 -5.84 -8.97 -21.58
N ALA A 140 -5.87 -10.00 -22.44
CA ALA A 140 -7.11 -10.66 -22.83
C ALA A 140 -7.86 -11.33 -21.67
N ALA A 141 -7.15 -11.69 -20.61
CA ALA A 141 -7.74 -12.33 -19.42
C ALA A 141 -8.60 -11.36 -18.60
N TRP A 142 -8.26 -10.10 -18.57
CA TRP A 142 -8.89 -9.06 -17.73
C TRP A 142 -9.53 -7.94 -18.55
N ALA A 143 -9.78 -8.20 -19.86
CA ALA A 143 -10.54 -7.28 -20.69
C ALA A 143 -12.01 -7.30 -20.26
N ASP A 144 -12.59 -6.10 -20.06
CA ASP A 144 -14.00 -5.91 -19.69
C ASP A 144 -14.52 -4.60 -20.26
N ALA A 145 -15.83 -4.52 -20.53
CA ALA A 145 -16.48 -3.28 -20.93
C ALA A 145 -16.47 -2.26 -19.76
N ALA A 146 -16.76 -1.00 -20.07
CA ALA A 146 -16.92 0.02 -19.03
C ALA A 146 -18.03 -0.39 -18.03
N ALA A 147 -17.68 -0.43 -16.75
CA ALA A 147 -18.58 -0.78 -15.66
C ALA A 147 -19.30 0.46 -15.11
N HIS A 148 -20.39 0.26 -14.37
CA HIS A 148 -21.08 1.26 -13.54
C HIS A 148 -21.39 2.60 -14.26
N MET A 149 -21.72 2.54 -15.56
CA MET A 149 -22.04 3.71 -16.40
C MET A 149 -23.44 4.28 -16.15
N GLY A 150 -24.15 3.74 -15.17
CA GLY A 150 -25.45 4.23 -14.74
C GLY A 150 -25.35 5.47 -13.86
N LYS A 151 -26.50 6.12 -13.61
CA LYS A 151 -26.57 7.21 -12.64
C LYS A 151 -26.71 6.67 -11.21
N CYS A 152 -26.03 7.30 -10.28
CA CYS A 152 -26.17 7.05 -8.85
C CYS A 152 -27.25 7.94 -8.24
N TYR A 153 -27.88 7.48 -7.19
CA TYR A 153 -28.97 8.17 -6.49
C TYR A 153 -28.56 8.52 -5.06
N LEU A 154 -29.04 9.66 -4.57
CA LEU A 154 -28.80 9.99 -3.16
C LEU A 154 -29.36 8.85 -2.27
N TYR A 155 -28.57 8.41 -1.31
CA TYR A 155 -28.87 7.23 -0.48
C TYR A 155 -30.27 7.27 0.19
N SER A 156 -30.77 8.47 0.53
CA SER A 156 -32.06 8.69 1.20
C SER A 156 -33.22 8.94 0.21
N ASP A 157 -32.94 9.02 -1.12
CA ASP A 157 -33.95 9.29 -2.15
C ASP A 157 -34.59 8.00 -2.66
N ALA A 158 -35.63 7.53 -1.97
CA ALA A 158 -36.37 6.34 -2.38
C ALA A 158 -37.07 6.49 -3.77
N GLN A 159 -37.33 7.70 -4.23
CA GLN A 159 -37.97 7.98 -5.52
C GLN A 159 -36.97 8.09 -6.67
N LYS A 160 -35.67 8.10 -6.38
CA LYS A 160 -34.58 8.20 -7.36
C LYS A 160 -34.70 9.44 -8.27
N THR A 161 -35.05 10.56 -7.70
CA THR A 161 -35.20 11.85 -8.39
C THR A 161 -33.95 12.71 -8.34
N GLN A 162 -33.06 12.46 -7.39
CA GLN A 162 -31.77 13.13 -7.22
C GLN A 162 -30.69 12.22 -7.80
N ASP A 163 -30.63 12.14 -9.12
CA ASP A 163 -29.65 11.33 -9.82
C ASP A 163 -28.43 12.14 -10.27
N ARG A 164 -27.25 11.50 -10.23
CA ARG A 164 -25.98 12.10 -10.66
C ARG A 164 -25.16 11.08 -11.46
N ASP A 165 -24.42 11.59 -12.42
CA ASP A 165 -23.39 10.84 -13.12
C ASP A 165 -22.09 10.91 -12.30
N LEU A 166 -21.77 9.81 -11.62
CA LEU A 166 -20.63 9.65 -10.70
C LEU A 166 -19.75 8.46 -11.11
N HIS A 167 -19.67 8.15 -12.41
CA HIS A 167 -18.72 7.14 -12.91
C HIS A 167 -17.27 7.62 -12.82
N GLY A 168 -16.32 6.71 -12.92
CA GLY A 168 -14.88 7.01 -12.82
C GLY A 168 -14.34 6.82 -11.40
N GLY A 169 -13.06 7.11 -11.21
CA GLY A 169 -12.33 6.84 -9.99
C GLY A 169 -11.87 5.40 -9.87
N TRP A 170 -11.29 5.08 -8.73
CA TRP A 170 -10.88 3.72 -8.38
C TRP A 170 -11.87 3.10 -7.40
N TRP A 171 -12.05 1.80 -7.48
CA TRP A 171 -12.64 1.04 -6.38
C TRP A 171 -11.63 0.99 -5.22
N ASP A 172 -12.08 1.34 -4.05
CA ASP A 172 -11.26 1.51 -2.85
C ASP A 172 -10.46 0.25 -2.47
N ALA A 173 -11.11 -0.92 -2.53
CA ALA A 173 -10.54 -2.17 -2.05
C ALA A 173 -11.05 -3.38 -2.86
N GLY A 174 -11.45 -4.45 -2.16
CA GLY A 174 -11.99 -5.68 -2.77
C GLY A 174 -13.45 -5.59 -3.19
N ASP A 175 -14.19 -4.61 -2.75
CA ASP A 175 -15.53 -4.27 -3.24
C ASP A 175 -15.46 -3.20 -4.35
N PHE A 176 -16.59 -2.62 -4.74
CA PHE A 176 -16.65 -1.59 -5.77
C PHE A 176 -17.02 -0.21 -5.22
N ASN A 177 -16.97 -0.03 -3.90
CA ASN A 177 -17.22 1.26 -3.28
C ASN A 177 -16.10 2.25 -3.54
N LYS A 178 -16.43 3.54 -3.48
CA LYS A 178 -15.47 4.64 -3.68
C LYS A 178 -15.65 5.65 -2.55
N TYR A 179 -14.71 5.69 -1.63
CA TYR A 179 -14.74 6.56 -0.45
C TYR A 179 -13.88 7.79 -0.71
N THR A 180 -14.51 8.96 -0.88
CA THR A 180 -13.81 10.18 -1.32
C THR A 180 -12.66 10.59 -0.41
N ASN A 181 -12.83 10.46 0.91
CA ASN A 181 -11.78 10.85 1.83
C ASN A 181 -10.55 9.93 1.75
N TRP A 182 -10.74 8.62 1.58
CA TRP A 182 -9.66 7.65 1.45
C TRP A 182 -9.00 7.76 0.08
N GLY A 183 -9.74 7.66 -1.01
CA GLY A 183 -9.16 7.79 -2.35
C GLY A 183 -8.44 9.12 -2.58
N ALA A 184 -8.88 10.21 -1.93
CA ALA A 184 -8.15 11.48 -1.99
C ALA A 184 -6.84 11.45 -1.17
N SER A 185 -6.81 10.75 -0.02
CA SER A 185 -5.57 10.49 0.73
C SER A 185 -4.60 9.61 -0.06
N ASP A 186 -5.11 8.60 -0.76
CA ASP A 186 -4.31 7.71 -1.60
C ASP A 186 -3.70 8.45 -2.80
N ALA A 187 -4.49 9.33 -3.43
CA ALA A 187 -3.99 10.21 -4.48
C ALA A 187 -2.87 11.14 -3.97
N ILE A 188 -2.96 11.66 -2.74
CA ILE A 188 -1.90 12.46 -2.11
C ILE A 188 -0.66 11.62 -1.86
N GLU A 189 -0.80 10.39 -1.36
CA GLU A 189 0.33 9.49 -1.13
C GLU A 189 1.06 9.13 -2.43
N LEU A 190 0.31 8.89 -3.51
CA LEU A 190 0.88 8.66 -4.83
C LEU A 190 1.56 9.92 -5.41
N LEU A 191 1.05 11.12 -5.08
CA LEU A 191 1.73 12.38 -5.41
C LEU A 191 3.04 12.52 -4.64
N HIS A 192 3.10 12.12 -3.36
CA HIS A 192 4.36 12.04 -2.61
C HIS A 192 5.33 11.07 -3.29
N ALA A 193 4.86 9.88 -3.69
CA ALA A 193 5.69 8.91 -4.42
C ALA A 193 6.32 9.55 -5.68
N TYR A 194 5.50 10.27 -6.46
CA TYR A 194 5.97 10.94 -7.67
C TYR A 194 6.95 12.08 -7.37
N VAL A 195 6.61 12.98 -6.47
CA VAL A 195 7.43 14.16 -6.15
C VAL A 195 8.77 13.76 -5.57
N ASP A 196 8.77 12.77 -4.68
CA ASP A 196 9.99 12.28 -4.02
C ASP A 196 10.89 11.45 -4.95
N SER A 197 10.32 10.76 -5.96
CA SER A 197 11.02 9.77 -6.78
C SER A 197 10.59 9.82 -8.25
N SER A 198 10.42 11.01 -8.84
CA SER A 198 9.86 11.18 -10.20
C SER A 198 10.59 10.37 -11.27
N ALA A 199 11.90 10.15 -11.13
CA ALA A 199 12.70 9.36 -12.07
C ALA A 199 12.32 7.86 -12.09
N ALA A 200 11.61 7.36 -11.09
CA ALA A 200 11.16 5.98 -11.03
C ALA A 200 9.92 5.73 -11.92
N PHE A 201 9.20 6.77 -12.32
CA PHE A 201 7.94 6.66 -13.05
C PHE A 201 8.10 7.09 -14.51
N GLY A 202 7.77 6.17 -15.43
CA GLY A 202 7.79 6.38 -16.88
C GLY A 202 6.40 6.66 -17.45
N ASP A 203 6.38 6.81 -18.77
CA ASP A 203 5.20 6.99 -19.62
C ASP A 203 5.03 5.74 -20.50
N ASP A 204 5.25 4.54 -19.92
CA ASP A 204 5.37 3.26 -20.62
C ASP A 204 4.82 2.05 -19.84
N THR A 205 3.93 2.29 -18.86
CA THR A 205 3.35 1.21 -18.03
C THR A 205 2.17 0.49 -18.71
N ASN A 206 1.86 0.84 -19.95
CA ASN A 206 0.79 0.25 -20.77
C ASN A 206 -0.62 0.51 -20.18
N VAL A 207 -0.87 1.73 -19.75
CA VAL A 207 -2.22 2.27 -19.53
C VAL A 207 -2.72 2.99 -20.79
N PRO A 208 -4.01 3.33 -20.94
CA PRO A 208 -4.50 3.99 -22.15
C PRO A 208 -3.82 5.31 -22.50
N GLU A 209 -3.33 6.02 -21.52
CA GLU A 209 -2.67 7.32 -21.65
C GLU A 209 -1.18 7.23 -21.98
N SER A 210 -0.55 6.04 -21.81
CA SER A 210 0.90 5.85 -22.03
C SER A 210 1.35 6.40 -23.39
N GLY A 211 2.45 7.12 -23.40
CA GLY A 211 3.02 7.76 -24.59
C GLY A 211 2.56 9.20 -24.80
N ASN A 212 1.83 9.81 -23.86
CA ASN A 212 1.38 11.20 -23.96
C ASN A 212 2.41 12.24 -23.46
N GLY A 213 3.52 11.77 -22.89
CA GLY A 213 4.62 12.57 -22.33
C GLY A 213 4.43 12.95 -20.86
N VAL A 214 3.34 12.51 -20.24
CA VAL A 214 3.10 12.62 -18.79
C VAL A 214 3.39 11.24 -18.17
N PRO A 215 4.08 11.16 -17.02
CA PRO A 215 4.26 9.87 -16.35
C PRO A 215 2.93 9.19 -16.01
N ASP A 216 2.80 7.92 -16.34
CA ASP A 216 1.55 7.16 -16.20
C ASP A 216 0.97 7.17 -14.76
N LEU A 217 1.82 7.28 -13.74
CA LEU A 217 1.32 7.45 -12.37
C LEU A 217 0.49 8.74 -12.20
N LEU A 218 0.87 9.83 -12.85
CA LEU A 218 0.08 11.06 -12.82
C LEU A 218 -1.21 10.93 -13.64
N ASP A 219 -1.23 10.10 -14.66
CA ASP A 219 -2.43 9.78 -15.42
C ASP A 219 -3.42 8.95 -14.59
N GLU A 220 -2.89 8.00 -13.81
CA GLU A 220 -3.70 7.25 -12.82
C GLU A 220 -4.29 8.18 -11.76
N ILE A 221 -3.46 9.03 -11.14
CA ILE A 221 -3.95 10.02 -10.17
C ILE A 221 -5.00 10.94 -10.80
N LYS A 222 -4.77 11.39 -12.04
CA LYS A 222 -5.74 12.21 -12.77
C LYS A 222 -7.09 11.49 -12.94
N TRP A 223 -7.09 10.18 -13.18
CA TRP A 223 -8.32 9.38 -13.29
C TRP A 223 -9.17 9.49 -12.02
N GLU A 224 -8.54 9.37 -10.88
CA GLU A 224 -9.20 9.52 -9.57
C GLU A 224 -9.67 10.95 -9.34
N LEU A 225 -8.83 11.94 -9.61
CA LEU A 225 -9.21 13.35 -9.43
C LEU A 225 -10.35 13.80 -10.35
N ASP A 226 -10.46 13.24 -11.56
CA ASP A 226 -11.59 13.48 -12.46
C ASP A 226 -12.91 12.96 -11.87
N PHE A 227 -12.88 11.88 -11.10
CA PHE A 227 -14.02 11.43 -10.33
C PHE A 227 -14.37 12.43 -9.21
N PHE A 228 -13.41 12.94 -8.46
CA PHE A 228 -13.68 13.97 -7.44
C PHE A 228 -14.21 15.28 -8.04
N VAL A 229 -13.83 15.61 -9.27
CA VAL A 229 -14.45 16.74 -9.99
C VAL A 229 -15.97 16.52 -10.16
N ARG A 230 -16.42 15.26 -10.40
CA ARG A 230 -17.86 14.92 -10.45
C ARG A 230 -18.53 14.90 -9.08
N MET A 231 -17.76 14.53 -8.05
CA MET A 231 -18.23 14.50 -6.66
C MET A 231 -18.39 15.91 -6.06
N GLN A 232 -17.74 16.93 -6.64
CA GLN A 232 -17.82 18.30 -6.14
C GLN A 232 -19.11 18.99 -6.53
N ASN A 233 -19.80 19.59 -5.57
CA ASN A 233 -20.98 20.42 -5.77
C ASN A 233 -20.58 21.85 -6.23
N THR A 234 -21.55 22.59 -6.73
CA THR A 234 -21.32 23.96 -7.22
C THR A 234 -20.92 24.96 -6.12
N ASP A 235 -21.30 24.67 -4.86
CA ASP A 235 -20.90 25.45 -3.67
C ASP A 235 -19.49 25.12 -3.16
N GLY A 236 -18.84 24.12 -3.75
CA GLY A 236 -17.51 23.65 -3.39
C GLY A 236 -17.46 22.40 -2.50
N SER A 237 -18.56 22.05 -1.86
CA SER A 237 -18.62 20.84 -1.03
C SER A 237 -18.39 19.56 -1.86
N VAL A 238 -17.82 18.52 -1.25
CA VAL A 238 -17.53 17.26 -1.94
C VAL A 238 -18.30 16.12 -1.28
N LEU A 239 -18.96 15.29 -2.10
CA LEU A 239 -19.70 14.11 -1.66
C LEU A 239 -18.75 13.07 -1.04
N SER A 240 -19.25 12.35 -0.03
CA SER A 240 -18.43 11.46 0.79
C SER A 240 -18.14 10.10 0.19
N ILE A 241 -19.08 9.52 -0.54
CA ILE A 241 -19.00 8.11 -0.98
C ILE A 241 -19.88 7.86 -2.20
N VAL A 242 -19.46 6.93 -3.06
CA VAL A 242 -20.32 6.20 -3.99
C VAL A 242 -20.32 4.72 -3.58
N ASP A 243 -21.51 4.19 -3.28
CA ASP A 243 -21.78 2.79 -2.96
C ASP A 243 -22.18 2.07 -4.26
N GLU A 244 -21.22 1.41 -4.87
CA GLU A 244 -21.44 0.60 -6.07
C GLU A 244 -21.83 -0.83 -5.66
N PRO A 245 -22.79 -1.44 -6.37
CA PRO A 245 -23.18 -2.81 -6.07
C PRO A 245 -22.04 -3.78 -6.42
N ALA A 246 -21.70 -4.65 -5.49
CA ALA A 246 -20.71 -5.69 -5.70
C ALA A 246 -21.22 -6.81 -6.62
N ALA A 247 -20.30 -7.49 -7.30
CA ALA A 247 -20.58 -8.72 -8.01
C ALA A 247 -20.97 -9.83 -7.01
N LYS A 248 -21.90 -10.71 -7.42
CA LYS A 248 -22.24 -11.88 -6.60
C LYS A 248 -21.17 -12.95 -6.76
N GLY A 249 -20.49 -13.30 -5.69
CA GLY A 249 -19.57 -14.43 -5.66
C GLY A 249 -20.22 -15.76 -6.07
N GLY A 250 -19.39 -16.73 -6.47
CA GLY A 250 -19.86 -18.06 -6.88
C GLY A 250 -20.41 -18.15 -8.30
N THR A 251 -20.30 -17.10 -9.12
CA THR A 251 -20.59 -17.13 -10.57
C THR A 251 -19.28 -17.21 -11.36
N LEU A 252 -19.29 -17.85 -12.54
CA LEU A 252 -18.11 -17.92 -13.41
C LEU A 252 -17.68 -16.57 -13.94
N ASP A 253 -18.64 -15.67 -14.25
CA ASP A 253 -18.40 -14.32 -14.75
C ASP A 253 -18.85 -13.31 -13.70
N THR A 254 -17.87 -12.76 -12.98
CA THR A 254 -18.00 -11.72 -11.95
C THR A 254 -17.45 -10.39 -12.45
N SER A 255 -17.17 -10.27 -13.76
CA SER A 255 -16.61 -9.03 -14.31
C SER A 255 -17.48 -7.81 -13.98
N PRO A 256 -16.88 -6.66 -13.66
CA PRO A 256 -17.61 -5.48 -13.17
C PRO A 256 -18.71 -5.00 -14.11
N SER A 257 -18.51 -5.07 -15.43
CA SER A 257 -19.52 -4.68 -16.44
C SER A 257 -20.81 -5.51 -16.39
N LYS A 258 -20.83 -6.66 -15.69
CA LYS A 258 -22.02 -7.50 -15.49
C LYS A 258 -22.89 -7.05 -14.33
N VAL A 259 -22.39 -6.15 -13.51
CA VAL A 259 -23.14 -5.59 -12.40
C VAL A 259 -23.96 -4.40 -12.92
N THR A 260 -25.28 -4.53 -12.88
CA THR A 260 -26.22 -3.55 -13.48
C THR A 260 -27.15 -2.88 -12.47
N ALA A 261 -27.03 -3.21 -11.19
CA ALA A 261 -27.81 -2.55 -10.15
C ALA A 261 -27.36 -1.08 -10.02
N PRO A 262 -28.26 -0.14 -9.71
CA PRO A 262 -27.91 1.26 -9.59
C PRO A 262 -27.12 1.51 -8.30
N CYS A 263 -26.13 2.39 -8.40
CA CYS A 263 -25.32 2.89 -7.29
C CYS A 263 -26.09 3.91 -6.42
N LYS A 264 -25.56 4.15 -5.23
CA LYS A 264 -26.01 5.21 -4.34
C LYS A 264 -24.84 6.14 -4.00
N TYR A 265 -25.13 7.38 -3.60
CA TYR A 265 -24.12 8.28 -3.08
C TYR A 265 -24.52 8.88 -1.74
N GLY A 266 -23.51 9.18 -0.92
CA GLY A 266 -23.64 9.89 0.35
C GLY A 266 -23.63 11.41 0.17
N PRO A 267 -24.01 12.18 1.21
CA PRO A 267 -23.95 13.64 1.20
C PRO A 267 -22.49 14.15 1.25
N ALA A 268 -22.30 15.45 1.08
CA ALA A 268 -21.01 16.09 1.28
C ALA A 268 -20.60 16.11 2.76
N THR A 269 -19.27 16.02 3.00
CA THR A 269 -18.69 16.09 4.35
C THR A 269 -17.50 17.04 4.41
N THR A 270 -17.14 17.45 5.64
CA THR A 270 -15.96 18.29 5.88
C THR A 270 -14.68 17.57 5.51
N ALA A 271 -14.54 16.30 5.89
CA ALA A 271 -13.36 15.49 5.59
C ALA A 271 -13.16 15.33 4.08
N ALA A 272 -14.17 14.86 3.34
CA ALA A 272 -14.10 14.72 1.88
C ALA A 272 -13.73 16.04 1.19
N SER A 273 -14.29 17.17 1.65
CA SER A 273 -13.99 18.48 1.07
C SER A 273 -12.55 18.94 1.33
N LEU A 274 -12.02 18.73 2.54
CA LEU A 274 -10.64 19.09 2.89
C LEU A 274 -9.62 18.21 2.16
N THR A 275 -9.80 16.90 2.19
CA THR A 275 -8.84 15.98 1.56
C THR A 275 -8.82 16.15 0.04
N THR A 276 -9.99 16.34 -0.58
CA THR A 276 -10.06 16.66 -2.02
C THR A 276 -9.42 18.01 -2.33
N ALA A 277 -9.58 19.02 -1.47
CA ALA A 277 -8.90 20.31 -1.66
C ALA A 277 -7.37 20.16 -1.64
N ALA A 278 -6.85 19.34 -0.73
CA ALA A 278 -5.43 19.00 -0.65
C ALA A 278 -4.95 18.30 -1.92
N ALA A 279 -5.62 17.22 -2.35
CA ALA A 279 -5.27 16.44 -3.54
C ALA A 279 -5.29 17.31 -4.82
N PHE A 280 -6.31 18.13 -5.01
CA PHE A 280 -6.41 19.04 -6.14
C PHE A 280 -5.28 20.09 -6.15
N ALA A 281 -4.97 20.70 -5.02
CA ALA A 281 -3.92 21.69 -4.92
C ALA A 281 -2.53 21.08 -5.14
N TYR A 282 -2.30 19.87 -4.59
CA TYR A 282 -1.03 19.17 -4.75
C TYR A 282 -0.80 18.73 -6.19
N MET A 283 -1.80 18.11 -6.85
CA MET A 283 -1.73 17.76 -8.26
C MET A 283 -1.49 18.99 -9.14
N ALA A 284 -2.18 20.10 -8.88
CA ALA A 284 -1.97 21.36 -9.60
C ALA A 284 -0.51 21.87 -9.50
N SER A 285 0.15 21.62 -8.37
CA SER A 285 1.58 21.95 -8.17
C SER A 285 2.49 20.94 -8.87
N ALA A 286 2.23 19.64 -8.75
CA ALA A 286 3.02 18.59 -9.38
C ALA A 286 3.06 18.73 -10.91
N LEU A 287 1.93 19.02 -11.54
CA LEU A 287 1.83 19.22 -12.99
C LEU A 287 2.68 20.37 -13.53
N LYS A 288 3.00 21.37 -12.71
CA LYS A 288 3.88 22.49 -13.13
C LYS A 288 5.31 22.01 -13.43
N SER A 289 5.74 20.91 -12.83
CA SER A 289 7.06 20.32 -13.06
C SER A 289 7.12 19.44 -14.32
N VAL A 290 5.97 19.08 -14.92
CA VAL A 290 5.85 18.18 -16.08
C VAL A 290 5.63 19.01 -17.34
N SER A 291 6.64 19.11 -18.18
CA SER A 291 6.60 19.97 -19.39
C SER A 291 5.50 19.59 -20.37
N ALA A 292 5.16 18.30 -20.49
CA ALA A 292 4.12 17.80 -21.38
C ALA A 292 2.70 18.05 -20.85
N ALA A 293 2.52 18.26 -19.56
CA ALA A 293 1.19 18.39 -18.93
C ALA A 293 0.37 19.55 -19.51
N GLY A 294 1.01 20.67 -19.84
CA GLY A 294 0.34 21.81 -20.48
C GLY A 294 -0.25 21.51 -21.87
N THR A 295 0.30 20.50 -22.57
CA THR A 295 -0.19 20.05 -23.88
C THR A 295 -1.19 18.91 -23.73
N ALA A 296 -0.89 17.93 -22.88
CA ALA A 296 -1.74 16.78 -22.63
C ALA A 296 -3.04 17.17 -21.91
N TYR A 297 -2.94 18.09 -20.93
CA TYR A 297 -4.06 18.50 -20.07
C TYR A 297 -4.16 20.04 -19.96
N PRO A 298 -4.49 20.74 -21.03
CA PRO A 298 -4.50 22.21 -21.05
C PRO A 298 -5.50 22.78 -20.04
N GLY A 299 -5.01 23.65 -19.13
CA GLY A 299 -5.82 24.32 -18.10
C GLY A 299 -6.25 23.44 -16.92
N TYR A 300 -5.90 22.17 -16.89
CA TYR A 300 -6.36 21.24 -15.86
C TYR A 300 -5.87 21.63 -14.46
N GLY A 301 -4.59 21.96 -14.31
CA GLY A 301 -4.04 22.43 -13.03
C GLY A 301 -4.73 23.68 -12.49
N ASP A 302 -5.09 24.63 -13.37
CA ASP A 302 -5.80 25.85 -12.96
C ASP A 302 -7.25 25.55 -12.53
N ASP A 303 -7.94 24.63 -13.21
CA ASP A 303 -9.28 24.17 -12.81
C ASP A 303 -9.22 23.48 -11.45
N LEU A 304 -8.28 22.53 -11.24
CA LEU A 304 -8.10 21.87 -9.96
C LEU A 304 -7.83 22.87 -8.83
N LEU A 305 -6.95 23.85 -9.04
CA LEU A 305 -6.66 24.86 -8.04
C LEU A 305 -7.88 25.73 -7.70
N SER A 306 -8.68 26.07 -8.71
CA SER A 306 -9.96 26.78 -8.49
C SER A 306 -10.93 25.96 -7.65
N ARG A 307 -11.03 24.67 -7.91
CA ARG A 307 -11.88 23.72 -7.17
C ARG A 307 -11.37 23.49 -5.74
N ALA A 308 -10.06 23.36 -5.56
CA ALA A 308 -9.42 23.25 -4.25
C ALA A 308 -9.79 24.43 -3.33
N LYS A 309 -9.68 25.65 -3.84
CA LYS A 309 -10.07 26.86 -3.09
C LYS A 309 -11.53 26.86 -2.68
N LYS A 310 -12.44 26.39 -3.55
CA LYS A 310 -13.87 26.31 -3.22
C LYS A 310 -14.15 25.24 -2.17
N ALA A 311 -13.53 24.07 -2.27
CA ALA A 311 -13.70 22.99 -1.31
C ALA A 311 -13.17 23.39 0.08
N TYR A 312 -11.99 24.00 0.13
CA TYR A 312 -11.42 24.53 1.36
C TYR A 312 -12.34 25.60 1.99
N SER A 313 -12.80 26.59 1.19
CA SER A 313 -13.69 27.64 1.69
C SER A 313 -15.01 27.10 2.20
N TRP A 314 -15.55 26.06 1.56
CA TRP A 314 -16.77 25.40 2.05
C TRP A 314 -16.51 24.70 3.40
N ALA A 315 -15.41 23.98 3.53
CA ALA A 315 -15.04 23.31 4.77
C ALA A 315 -14.81 24.29 5.93
N GLU A 316 -14.19 25.44 5.69
CA GLU A 316 -14.06 26.53 6.66
C GLU A 316 -15.41 26.99 7.22
N MET A 317 -16.41 27.10 6.35
CA MET A 317 -17.78 27.50 6.75
C MET A 317 -18.57 26.34 7.38
N ASN A 318 -18.14 25.10 7.17
CA ASN A 318 -18.81 23.89 7.58
C ASN A 318 -17.81 22.91 8.27
N PRO A 319 -17.25 23.28 9.43
CA PRO A 319 -16.10 22.60 10.02
C PRO A 319 -16.42 21.22 10.66
N ALA A 320 -17.68 20.82 10.72
CA ALA A 320 -18.09 19.59 11.42
C ALA A 320 -19.34 18.93 10.77
N VAL A 321 -19.31 18.79 9.44
CA VAL A 321 -20.34 18.03 8.71
C VAL A 321 -19.83 16.61 8.51
N PHE A 322 -20.52 15.64 9.13
CA PHE A 322 -20.18 14.22 9.10
C PHE A 322 -21.28 13.39 8.45
N PHE A 323 -20.89 12.27 7.85
CA PHE A 323 -21.81 11.26 7.36
C PHE A 323 -21.41 9.89 7.88
N TYR A 324 -22.36 9.16 8.43
CA TYR A 324 -22.21 7.83 9.01
C TYR A 324 -22.67 6.80 7.99
N ASN A 325 -21.83 6.50 7.02
CA ASN A 325 -22.19 5.65 5.87
C ASN A 325 -22.75 4.28 6.31
N SER A 326 -22.08 3.55 7.18
CA SER A 326 -22.53 2.23 7.68
C SER A 326 -23.89 2.27 8.39
N GLN A 327 -24.15 3.31 9.19
CA GLN A 327 -25.43 3.47 9.88
C GLN A 327 -26.58 3.78 8.92
N ASN A 328 -26.27 4.25 7.71
CA ASN A 328 -27.24 4.58 6.67
C ASN A 328 -27.32 3.53 5.56
N GLY A 329 -26.58 2.41 5.70
CA GLY A 329 -26.59 1.31 4.71
C GLY A 329 -26.00 1.72 3.37
N VAL A 330 -24.91 2.48 3.40
CA VAL A 330 -24.13 2.94 2.25
C VAL A 330 -22.69 2.50 2.46
N GLY A 331 -22.15 1.76 1.50
CA GLY A 331 -20.81 1.18 1.58
C GLY A 331 -20.71 -0.03 2.52
N ALA A 332 -19.50 -0.54 2.69
CA ALA A 332 -19.21 -1.82 3.34
C ALA A 332 -19.06 -1.74 4.87
N GLY A 333 -19.56 -0.72 5.52
CA GLY A 333 -19.58 -0.66 6.99
C GLY A 333 -18.54 0.28 7.62
N GLU A 334 -17.59 0.75 6.89
CA GLU A 334 -16.57 1.68 7.37
C GLU A 334 -17.09 3.12 7.46
N GLN A 335 -16.40 3.93 8.24
CA GLN A 335 -16.72 5.34 8.43
C GLN A 335 -15.62 6.18 7.80
N GLU A 336 -16.02 7.16 7.00
CA GLU A 336 -15.11 8.07 6.31
C GLU A 336 -14.16 8.82 7.25
N VAL A 337 -14.63 9.15 8.45
CA VAL A 337 -13.82 9.65 9.56
C VAL A 337 -14.27 8.93 10.81
N PRO A 338 -13.37 8.30 11.58
CA PRO A 338 -13.74 7.59 12.80
C PRO A 338 -14.42 8.52 13.79
N GLN A 339 -15.69 8.28 14.06
CA GLN A 339 -16.53 9.23 14.78
C GLN A 339 -16.55 9.01 16.28
N ASN A 340 -16.27 7.77 16.71
CA ASN A 340 -16.25 7.38 18.11
C ASN A 340 -14.82 7.32 18.67
N GLN A 341 -13.82 7.81 17.90
CA GLN A 341 -12.44 7.87 18.38
C GLN A 341 -12.17 9.20 19.09
N PRO A 342 -11.36 9.17 20.17
CA PRO A 342 -11.04 10.38 20.92
C PRO A 342 -10.24 11.43 20.12
N ASP A 343 -9.68 11.03 18.99
CA ASP A 343 -8.84 11.81 18.09
C ASP A 343 -9.55 12.34 16.82
N ARG A 344 -10.87 12.15 16.70
CA ARG A 344 -11.64 12.66 15.55
C ARG A 344 -11.31 14.12 15.18
N ASP A 345 -11.25 15.00 16.19
CA ASP A 345 -10.97 16.41 15.96
C ASP A 345 -9.50 16.64 15.55
N ASP A 346 -8.59 15.76 15.96
CA ASP A 346 -7.18 15.76 15.51
C ASP A 346 -7.08 15.26 14.07
N ALA A 347 -7.81 14.24 13.65
CA ALA A 347 -7.87 13.78 12.26
C ALA A 347 -8.36 14.88 11.31
N LEU A 348 -9.46 15.58 11.64
CA LEU A 348 -9.90 16.72 10.83
C LEU A 348 -8.88 17.87 10.80
N ARG A 349 -8.16 18.08 11.90
CA ARG A 349 -7.09 19.08 11.95
C ARG A 349 -5.94 18.73 11.01
N VAL A 350 -5.54 17.48 10.93
CA VAL A 350 -4.51 17.01 10.01
C VAL A 350 -4.94 17.28 8.56
N LYS A 351 -6.16 16.90 8.18
CA LYS A 351 -6.71 17.17 6.85
C LYS A 351 -6.77 18.66 6.51
N HIS A 352 -7.10 19.48 7.49
CA HIS A 352 -7.12 20.93 7.31
C HIS A 352 -5.70 21.50 7.14
N LEU A 353 -4.72 21.03 7.93
CA LEU A 353 -3.32 21.39 7.77
C LEU A 353 -2.78 21.00 6.39
N GLN A 354 -3.12 19.80 5.94
CA GLN A 354 -2.72 19.28 4.64
C GLN A 354 -3.30 20.11 3.50
N ALA A 355 -4.59 20.45 3.54
CA ALA A 355 -5.23 21.32 2.55
C ALA A 355 -4.63 22.74 2.56
N ALA A 356 -4.37 23.29 3.73
CA ALA A 356 -3.73 24.59 3.86
C ALA A 356 -2.29 24.57 3.30
N LEU A 357 -1.52 23.53 3.60
CA LEU A 357 -0.16 23.37 3.08
C LEU A 357 -0.13 23.40 1.55
N TYR A 358 -0.88 22.51 0.89
CA TYR A 358 -0.82 22.43 -0.58
C TYR A 358 -1.46 23.63 -1.27
N LEU A 359 -2.46 24.25 -0.68
CA LEU A 359 -2.96 25.55 -1.17
C LEU A 359 -1.91 26.66 -1.03
N TYR A 360 -1.14 26.67 0.05
CA TYR A 360 -0.02 27.60 0.21
C TYR A 360 1.04 27.39 -0.87
N GLU A 361 1.46 26.15 -1.09
CA GLU A 361 2.46 25.80 -2.12
C GLU A 361 1.99 26.14 -3.53
N ALA A 362 0.72 25.86 -3.84
CA ALA A 362 0.15 26.13 -5.16
C ALA A 362 -0.04 27.61 -5.45
N THR A 363 -0.29 28.46 -4.43
CA THR A 363 -0.70 29.86 -4.58
C THR A 363 0.30 30.89 -4.05
N GLY A 364 1.11 30.54 -3.06
CA GLY A 364 1.92 31.48 -2.29
C GLY A 364 1.11 32.39 -1.35
N ASP A 365 -0.20 32.13 -1.17
CA ASP A 365 -1.05 32.91 -0.27
C ASP A 365 -0.74 32.60 1.19
N THR A 366 -0.20 33.56 1.90
CA THR A 366 0.26 33.41 3.28
C THR A 366 -0.86 33.14 4.28
N THR A 367 -2.11 33.37 3.93
CA THR A 367 -3.26 33.06 4.79
C THR A 367 -3.29 31.55 5.13
N TYR A 368 -2.99 30.69 4.16
CA TYR A 368 -2.91 29.24 4.37
C TYR A 368 -1.71 28.86 5.23
N ARG A 369 -0.53 29.45 4.98
CA ARG A 369 0.65 29.26 5.83
C ARG A 369 0.38 29.68 7.28
N ASP A 370 -0.24 30.83 7.47
CA ASP A 370 -0.52 31.37 8.80
C ASP A 370 -1.49 30.46 9.58
N TYR A 371 -2.44 29.80 8.88
CA TYR A 371 -3.26 28.75 9.48
C TYR A 371 -2.41 27.56 9.94
N PHE A 372 -1.50 27.08 9.08
CA PHE A 372 -0.59 25.98 9.41
C PHE A 372 0.26 26.33 10.64
N ASP A 373 0.89 27.49 10.63
CA ASP A 373 1.77 27.98 11.72
C ASP A 373 1.04 28.08 13.08
N GLN A 374 -0.26 28.34 13.07
CA GLN A 374 -1.08 28.43 14.29
C GLN A 374 -1.52 27.06 14.83
N ASN A 375 -1.58 26.02 13.99
CA ASN A 375 -2.22 24.75 14.34
C ASN A 375 -1.28 23.54 14.37
N TYR A 376 -0.13 23.55 13.69
CA TYR A 376 0.79 22.40 13.57
C TYR A 376 1.23 21.81 14.91
N ALA A 377 1.38 22.64 15.95
CA ALA A 377 1.86 22.20 17.25
C ALA A 377 0.83 21.40 18.06
N GLN A 378 -0.39 21.30 17.56
CA GLN A 378 -1.48 20.57 18.22
C GLN A 378 -1.56 19.11 17.76
N VAL A 379 -0.80 18.70 16.73
CA VAL A 379 -0.79 17.32 16.23
C VAL A 379 0.27 16.47 16.93
N GLY A 380 0.10 15.15 16.86
CA GLY A 380 0.78 14.17 17.70
C GLY A 380 2.31 14.25 17.64
N LEU A 381 2.91 14.26 16.45
CA LEU A 381 4.37 14.29 16.28
C LEU A 381 5.03 15.44 17.05
N VAL A 382 4.50 16.68 16.90
CA VAL A 382 5.10 17.85 17.57
C VAL A 382 4.75 17.90 19.06
N LYS A 383 3.56 17.40 19.43
CA LYS A 383 3.05 17.41 20.79
C LYS A 383 3.78 16.44 21.71
N THR A 384 4.16 15.27 21.17
CA THR A 384 4.72 14.16 21.96
C THR A 384 6.14 13.76 21.57
N SER A 385 6.65 14.23 20.43
CA SER A 385 7.87 13.75 19.78
C SER A 385 7.86 12.23 19.57
N TYR A 386 6.73 11.70 19.14
CA TYR A 386 6.49 10.30 18.82
C TYR A 386 6.09 10.16 17.35
N ALA A 387 6.68 9.19 16.67
CA ALA A 387 6.36 8.83 15.30
C ALA A 387 6.29 7.31 15.17
N ASP A 388 5.27 6.84 14.48
CA ASP A 388 5.01 5.43 14.21
C ASP A 388 4.38 5.22 12.83
N ASP A 389 4.13 3.97 12.52
CA ASP A 389 3.59 3.46 11.27
C ASP A 389 2.04 3.54 11.16
N PHE A 390 1.34 4.14 12.11
CA PHE A 390 -0.11 4.37 12.09
C PHE A 390 -0.52 5.84 11.91
N HIS A 391 0.45 6.76 12.00
CA HIS A 391 0.23 8.20 11.90
C HIS A 391 0.97 8.84 10.71
N GLY A 392 1.11 8.08 9.59
CA GLY A 392 1.86 8.52 8.42
C GLY A 392 1.36 9.84 7.85
N GLU A 393 0.05 9.98 7.59
CA GLU A 393 -0.55 11.21 7.04
C GLU A 393 -0.20 12.47 7.87
N GLU A 394 -0.24 12.35 9.19
CA GLU A 394 0.13 13.44 10.11
C GLU A 394 1.59 13.82 9.98
N GLN A 395 2.46 12.83 10.01
CA GLN A 395 3.90 13.00 9.99
C GLN A 395 4.36 13.60 8.66
N GLU A 396 3.85 13.05 7.56
CA GLU A 396 4.11 13.50 6.19
C GLU A 396 3.65 14.95 5.97
N THR A 397 2.43 15.28 6.39
CA THR A 397 1.90 16.66 6.31
C THR A 397 2.82 17.66 7.02
N LEU A 398 3.34 17.29 8.18
CA LEU A 398 4.26 18.17 8.92
C LEU A 398 5.64 18.25 8.25
N LEU A 399 6.15 17.14 7.75
CA LEU A 399 7.47 17.08 7.10
C LEU A 399 7.46 17.83 5.76
N GLU A 400 6.41 17.68 4.96
CA GLU A 400 6.23 18.41 3.70
C GLU A 400 6.28 19.93 3.89
N TYR A 401 5.65 20.44 4.94
CA TYR A 401 5.77 21.87 5.27
C TYR A 401 7.22 22.35 5.39
N THR A 402 8.15 21.45 5.79
CA THR A 402 9.57 21.82 5.94
C THR A 402 10.27 22.09 4.60
N HIS A 403 9.68 21.67 3.49
CA HIS A 403 10.15 21.93 2.12
C HIS A 403 9.38 23.06 1.43
N ALA A 404 8.28 23.52 2.00
CA ALA A 404 7.48 24.59 1.41
C ALA A 404 8.30 25.90 1.30
N ALA A 405 8.20 26.56 0.14
CA ALA A 405 8.91 27.81 -0.12
C ALA A 405 8.49 28.90 0.89
N ASN A 406 9.45 29.53 1.56
CA ASN A 406 9.22 30.53 2.60
C ASN A 406 8.42 30.01 3.81
N ALA A 407 8.52 28.73 4.13
CA ALA A 407 8.01 28.17 5.38
C ALA A 407 8.63 28.90 6.59
N THR A 408 7.87 29.03 7.66
CA THR A 408 8.33 29.73 8.86
C THR A 408 9.46 28.97 9.54
N SER A 409 10.66 29.51 9.56
CA SER A 409 11.88 28.82 10.00
C SER A 409 11.79 28.22 11.41
N SER A 410 11.09 28.87 12.35
CA SER A 410 10.90 28.34 13.71
C SER A 410 9.96 27.12 13.73
N VAL A 411 8.97 27.07 12.85
CA VAL A 411 8.07 25.93 12.66
C VAL A 411 8.83 24.76 12.06
N VAL A 412 9.57 25.01 10.96
CA VAL A 412 10.45 24.02 10.32
C VAL A 412 11.40 23.37 11.33
N GLN A 413 12.10 24.20 12.12
CA GLN A 413 13.03 23.70 13.14
C GLN A 413 12.32 22.84 14.20
N LYS A 414 11.13 23.25 14.63
CA LYS A 414 10.34 22.51 15.63
C LYS A 414 9.91 21.14 15.11
N ILE A 415 9.40 21.08 13.89
CA ILE A 415 8.98 19.83 13.23
C ILE A 415 10.19 18.89 13.08
N LYS A 416 11.27 19.36 12.43
CA LYS A 416 12.47 18.54 12.22
C LYS A 416 13.07 18.05 13.53
N SER A 417 13.08 18.86 14.60
CA SER A 417 13.58 18.46 15.90
C SER A 417 12.69 17.40 16.57
N ALA A 418 11.36 17.50 16.43
CA ALA A 418 10.43 16.51 16.96
C ALA A 418 10.59 15.16 16.26
N PHE A 419 10.67 15.16 14.92
CA PHE A 419 10.85 13.96 14.14
C PHE A 419 12.22 13.30 14.39
N ALA A 420 13.31 14.10 14.45
CA ALA A 420 14.63 13.61 14.80
C ALA A 420 14.69 12.95 16.19
N ALA A 421 13.90 13.44 17.15
CA ALA A 421 13.78 12.82 18.46
C ALA A 421 13.00 11.50 18.39
N ALA A 422 11.88 11.47 17.66
CA ALA A 422 11.05 10.29 17.49
C ALA A 422 11.79 9.14 16.77
N LEU A 423 12.61 9.46 15.77
CA LEU A 423 13.41 8.45 15.03
C LEU A 423 14.41 7.69 15.89
N LYS A 424 14.83 8.22 17.03
CA LYS A 424 15.79 7.56 17.93
C LYS A 424 15.18 6.46 18.79
N SER A 425 13.88 6.23 18.68
CA SER A 425 13.22 5.18 19.45
C SER A 425 13.72 3.78 19.09
N ASP A 426 13.55 2.82 20.01
CA ASP A 426 13.88 1.42 19.78
C ASP A 426 13.02 0.80 18.65
N GLN A 427 11.83 1.34 18.38
CA GLN A 427 10.96 0.89 17.29
C GLN A 427 11.45 1.37 15.92
N ASN A 428 12.03 2.57 15.84
CA ASN A 428 12.48 3.18 14.59
C ASN A 428 13.96 2.81 14.32
N LEU A 429 14.90 3.74 14.37
CA LEU A 429 16.31 3.47 14.09
C LEU A 429 16.95 2.45 15.05
N GLY A 430 16.45 2.31 16.27
CA GLY A 430 16.87 1.26 17.19
C GLY A 430 16.62 -0.14 16.62
N SER A 431 15.47 -0.37 15.97
CA SER A 431 15.14 -1.64 15.34
C SER A 431 16.02 -1.95 14.11
N VAL A 432 16.54 -0.93 13.45
CA VAL A 432 17.47 -1.11 12.32
C VAL A 432 18.85 -1.57 12.83
N ALA A 433 19.33 -0.98 13.93
CA ALA A 433 20.62 -1.30 14.53
C ALA A 433 20.64 -2.69 15.19
N ALA A 434 19.54 -3.08 15.83
CA ALA A 434 19.38 -4.38 16.49
C ALA A 434 17.99 -4.95 16.17
N PRO A 435 17.83 -5.61 15.00
CA PRO A 435 16.52 -6.10 14.58
C PRO A 435 15.90 -7.08 15.57
N PRO A 436 14.70 -6.76 16.11
CA PRO A 436 14.04 -7.59 17.11
C PRO A 436 13.42 -8.86 16.52
N ASP A 437 13.30 -8.95 15.19
CA ASP A 437 12.91 -10.15 14.47
C ASP A 437 13.97 -10.55 13.42
N PRO A 438 14.06 -11.85 13.06
CA PRO A 438 15.11 -12.32 12.16
C PRO A 438 14.91 -11.89 10.69
N TYR A 439 13.72 -11.45 10.31
CA TYR A 439 13.39 -10.96 8.97
C TYR A 439 13.65 -9.47 8.79
N MET A 440 14.10 -8.80 9.85
CA MET A 440 14.58 -7.42 9.88
C MET A 440 13.55 -6.36 9.46
N ALA A 441 12.27 -6.69 9.53
CA ALA A 441 11.15 -5.79 9.24
C ALA A 441 10.08 -5.88 10.34
N PRO A 442 10.41 -5.54 11.59
CA PRO A 442 9.50 -5.69 12.72
C PRO A 442 8.30 -4.75 12.63
N LEU A 443 7.17 -5.18 13.22
CA LEU A 443 6.06 -4.31 13.60
C LEU A 443 5.83 -4.44 15.10
N ALA A 444 5.42 -3.33 15.72
CA ALA A 444 5.01 -3.33 17.11
C ALA A 444 3.70 -4.11 17.30
N VAL A 445 2.79 -3.99 16.32
CA VAL A 445 1.48 -4.67 16.29
C VAL A 445 1.21 -5.18 14.89
N TYR A 446 0.87 -6.46 14.75
CA TYR A 446 0.31 -7.02 13.54
C TYR A 446 -1.21 -6.91 13.60
N THR A 447 -1.82 -6.36 12.58
CA THR A 447 -3.26 -6.12 12.47
C THR A 447 -3.74 -6.28 11.04
N TRP A 448 -5.00 -6.07 10.77
CA TRP A 448 -5.53 -5.93 9.43
C TRP A 448 -4.73 -4.87 8.65
N GLY A 449 -4.33 -5.17 7.42
CA GLY A 449 -3.47 -4.29 6.63
C GLY A 449 -2.00 -4.27 7.05
N SER A 450 -1.48 -5.30 7.71
CA SER A 450 -0.09 -5.30 8.24
C SER A 450 0.98 -5.08 7.17
N ASN A 451 0.73 -5.38 5.89
CA ASN A 451 1.66 -5.07 4.81
C ASN A 451 1.71 -3.58 4.49
N GLN A 452 0.58 -2.85 4.62
CA GLN A 452 0.58 -1.39 4.59
C GLN A 452 1.42 -0.83 5.73
N VAL A 453 1.16 -1.29 6.95
CA VAL A 453 1.88 -0.84 8.15
C VAL A 453 3.40 -1.03 8.00
N LYS A 454 3.83 -2.12 7.34
CA LYS A 454 5.24 -2.32 6.98
C LYS A 454 5.74 -1.28 5.95
N ALA A 455 4.94 -0.98 4.94
CA ALA A 455 5.31 0.04 3.95
C ALA A 455 5.39 1.43 4.59
N ASP A 456 4.45 1.77 5.47
CA ASP A 456 4.47 3.01 6.25
C ASP A 456 5.71 3.13 7.13
N HIS A 457 6.10 2.06 7.80
CA HIS A 457 7.34 2.07 8.59
C HIS A 457 8.59 2.27 7.74
N GLY A 458 8.62 1.65 6.55
CA GLY A 458 9.68 1.88 5.56
C GLY A 458 9.73 3.33 5.09
N ASN A 459 8.58 3.93 4.78
CA ASN A 459 8.45 5.35 4.41
C ASN A 459 8.91 6.26 5.55
N LEU A 460 8.44 6.03 6.79
CA LEU A 460 8.85 6.79 7.97
C LEU A 460 10.37 6.83 8.15
N LEU A 461 11.04 5.70 7.98
CA LEU A 461 12.51 5.65 8.04
C LEU A 461 13.15 6.46 6.91
N TYR A 462 12.65 6.29 5.67
CA TYR A 462 13.21 6.97 4.50
C TYR A 462 12.94 8.48 4.50
N ASP A 463 11.88 8.93 5.12
CA ASP A 463 11.54 10.36 5.28
C ASP A 463 12.64 11.13 6.03
N SER A 464 13.41 10.45 6.88
CA SER A 464 14.65 11.03 7.44
C SER A 464 15.60 11.54 6.36
N ILE A 465 15.74 10.79 5.28
CA ILE A 465 16.58 11.13 4.13
C ILE A 465 15.91 12.19 3.27
N THR A 466 14.66 11.95 2.88
CA THR A 466 13.87 12.84 2.02
C THR A 466 13.86 14.27 2.58
N PHE A 467 13.62 14.42 3.87
CA PHE A 467 13.49 15.73 4.52
C PHE A 467 14.79 16.25 5.18
N GLY A 468 15.92 15.51 5.03
CA GLY A 468 17.22 15.91 5.56
C GLY A 468 17.20 16.13 7.08
N ILE A 469 16.70 15.13 7.83
CA ILE A 469 16.48 15.24 9.27
C ILE A 469 17.77 15.03 10.05
N ASP A 470 18.47 13.92 9.78
CA ASP A 470 19.74 13.57 10.43
C ASP A 470 20.65 12.82 9.45
N PRO A 471 21.45 13.53 8.65
CA PRO A 471 22.30 12.93 7.63
C PRO A 471 23.31 11.89 8.17
N SER A 472 23.60 11.91 9.45
CA SER A 472 24.49 10.90 10.07
C SER A 472 23.86 9.51 10.14
N ASN A 473 22.53 9.42 10.04
CA ASN A 473 21.75 8.20 10.09
C ASN A 473 21.18 7.78 8.71
N ASP A 474 21.40 8.54 7.63
CA ASP A 474 20.81 8.26 6.30
C ASP A 474 21.10 6.84 5.82
N ALA A 475 22.32 6.35 5.99
CA ALA A 475 22.67 5.00 5.58
C ALA A 475 21.89 3.92 6.37
N ALA A 476 21.67 4.14 7.66
CA ALA A 476 20.88 3.23 8.50
C ALA A 476 19.39 3.32 8.14
N ALA A 477 18.87 4.52 7.96
CA ALA A 477 17.48 4.78 7.57
C ALA A 477 17.14 4.14 6.23
N GLY A 478 17.96 4.38 5.19
CA GLY A 478 17.76 3.78 3.87
C GLY A 478 17.83 2.25 3.87
N LYS A 479 18.78 1.69 4.62
CA LYS A 479 18.91 0.25 4.83
C LYS A 479 17.67 -0.33 5.53
N GLY A 480 17.21 0.33 6.60
CA GLY A 480 16.01 -0.08 7.32
C GLY A 480 14.77 -0.07 6.43
N ALA A 481 14.58 1.00 5.66
CA ALA A 481 13.47 1.13 4.72
C ALA A 481 13.47 0.01 3.66
N GLU A 482 14.63 -0.31 3.07
CA GLU A 482 14.74 -1.38 2.05
C GLU A 482 14.43 -2.77 2.60
N ARG A 483 14.67 -3.04 3.89
CA ARG A 483 14.32 -4.31 4.53
C ARG A 483 12.80 -4.58 4.54
N TYR A 484 11.98 -3.53 4.63
CA TYR A 484 10.51 -3.67 4.51
C TYR A 484 10.10 -4.03 3.08
N VAL A 485 10.80 -3.52 2.06
CA VAL A 485 10.63 -3.97 0.67
C VAL A 485 10.96 -5.47 0.56
N HIS A 486 12.11 -5.90 1.07
CA HIS A 486 12.50 -7.32 1.06
C HIS A 486 11.48 -8.21 1.75
N TYR A 487 10.86 -7.74 2.86
CA TYR A 487 9.82 -8.51 3.54
C TYR A 487 8.61 -8.77 2.64
N VAL A 488 8.11 -7.76 1.95
CA VAL A 488 6.99 -7.91 0.98
C VAL A 488 7.40 -8.82 -0.18
N HIS A 489 8.67 -8.81 -0.57
CA HIS A 489 9.23 -9.58 -1.67
C HIS A 489 9.65 -11.02 -1.30
N GLY A 490 9.30 -11.49 -0.11
CA GLY A 490 9.49 -12.89 0.27
C GLY A 490 10.47 -13.15 1.40
N VAL A 491 11.20 -12.15 1.93
CA VAL A 491 12.03 -12.29 3.13
C VAL A 491 11.12 -12.30 4.37
N ASN A 492 10.28 -13.33 4.46
CA ASN A 492 9.31 -13.53 5.52
C ASN A 492 9.16 -15.03 5.84
N PRO A 493 8.56 -15.42 6.98
CA PRO A 493 8.47 -16.83 7.37
C PRO A 493 7.65 -17.71 6.43
N LEU A 494 6.83 -17.13 5.55
CA LEU A 494 6.03 -17.86 4.57
C LEU A 494 6.73 -17.97 3.21
N GLN A 495 7.81 -17.22 2.99
CA GLN A 495 8.53 -17.11 1.73
C GLN A 495 7.56 -16.78 0.59
N ILE A 496 6.64 -15.85 0.81
CA ILE A 496 5.65 -15.43 -0.16
C ILE A 496 5.90 -13.97 -0.55
N VAL A 497 5.86 -13.69 -1.83
CA VAL A 497 5.71 -12.32 -2.32
C VAL A 497 4.26 -11.92 -2.10
N TYR A 498 4.02 -10.87 -1.31
CA TYR A 498 2.68 -10.42 -0.96
C TYR A 498 1.98 -9.63 -2.08
N LEU A 499 2.57 -9.61 -3.27
CA LEU A 499 1.93 -9.13 -4.50
C LEU A 499 1.32 -10.30 -5.26
N SER A 500 0.13 -10.09 -5.85
CA SER A 500 -0.57 -11.15 -6.59
C SER A 500 0.11 -11.47 -7.92
N SER A 501 0.07 -12.74 -8.33
CA SER A 501 0.36 -13.21 -9.70
C SER A 501 1.72 -12.80 -10.28
N MET A 502 2.74 -12.62 -9.42
CA MET A 502 4.07 -12.14 -9.84
C MET A 502 5.00 -13.25 -10.37
N ASN A 503 4.50 -14.45 -10.61
CA ASN A 503 5.35 -15.57 -11.07
C ASN A 503 6.01 -15.31 -12.42
N ASP A 504 5.30 -14.68 -13.37
CA ASP A 504 5.85 -14.30 -14.67
C ASP A 504 6.73 -13.04 -14.60
N HIS A 505 6.82 -12.41 -13.42
CA HIS A 505 7.58 -11.20 -13.12
C HIS A 505 8.77 -11.47 -12.18
N GLY A 506 9.18 -12.73 -12.02
CA GLY A 506 10.38 -13.12 -11.28
C GLY A 506 10.15 -13.74 -9.91
N ALA A 507 8.93 -13.71 -9.36
CA ALA A 507 8.65 -14.35 -8.08
C ALA A 507 8.54 -15.89 -8.22
N ALA A 508 9.25 -16.63 -7.37
CA ALA A 508 9.11 -18.07 -7.31
C ALA A 508 7.79 -18.50 -6.62
N LYS A 509 7.35 -17.71 -5.63
CA LYS A 509 6.14 -17.93 -4.87
C LYS A 509 5.45 -16.60 -4.56
N SER A 510 4.34 -16.36 -5.21
CA SER A 510 3.53 -15.15 -5.11
C SER A 510 2.14 -15.47 -4.58
N VAL A 511 1.43 -14.47 -4.07
CA VAL A 511 0.01 -14.56 -3.75
C VAL A 511 -0.77 -15.03 -4.97
N THR A 512 -1.63 -16.04 -4.78
CA THR A 512 -2.35 -16.71 -5.87
C THR A 512 -3.82 -16.36 -5.93
N ARG A 513 -4.39 -15.85 -4.84
CA ARG A 513 -5.77 -15.39 -4.73
C ARG A 513 -5.90 -14.36 -3.61
N PHE A 514 -6.89 -13.49 -3.71
CA PHE A 514 -7.20 -12.51 -2.69
C PHE A 514 -8.69 -12.13 -2.75
N PHE A 515 -9.21 -11.57 -1.67
CA PHE A 515 -10.61 -11.14 -1.63
C PHE A 515 -10.83 -9.93 -2.54
N HIS A 516 -11.69 -10.11 -3.53
CA HIS A 516 -12.12 -9.03 -4.43
C HIS A 516 -13.36 -9.49 -5.21
N SER A 517 -14.31 -8.59 -5.42
CA SER A 517 -15.57 -8.90 -6.11
C SER A 517 -15.39 -9.43 -7.52
N TRP A 518 -14.44 -8.90 -8.29
CA TRP A 518 -14.14 -9.39 -9.63
C TRP A 518 -13.46 -10.76 -9.60
N TYR A 519 -12.53 -10.97 -8.67
CA TYR A 519 -11.70 -12.17 -8.56
C TYR A 519 -12.23 -13.16 -7.52
N ALA A 520 -13.54 -13.12 -7.30
CA ALA A 520 -14.22 -13.86 -6.24
C ALA A 520 -14.06 -15.38 -6.36
N ASN A 521 -14.18 -16.06 -5.23
CA ASN A 521 -14.13 -17.53 -5.13
C ASN A 521 -15.10 -18.18 -6.12
N GLY A 522 -14.61 -19.15 -6.91
CA GLY A 522 -15.34 -19.87 -7.93
C GLY A 522 -15.54 -19.15 -9.27
N SER A 523 -15.00 -17.92 -9.42
CA SER A 523 -15.03 -17.19 -10.69
C SER A 523 -13.93 -17.66 -11.66
N ASN A 524 -13.98 -17.15 -12.90
CA ASN A 524 -12.93 -17.38 -13.89
C ASN A 524 -11.56 -16.78 -13.47
N TRP A 525 -11.54 -15.89 -12.48
CA TRP A 525 -10.36 -15.16 -12.00
C TRP A 525 -9.97 -15.52 -10.56
N ASP A 526 -10.57 -16.51 -9.96
CA ASP A 526 -10.40 -16.91 -8.56
C ASP A 526 -8.93 -17.10 -8.15
N ALA A 527 -8.20 -18.01 -8.80
CA ALA A 527 -6.86 -18.37 -8.34
C ALA A 527 -5.91 -18.75 -9.49
N VAL A 528 -4.66 -18.32 -9.38
CA VAL A 528 -3.57 -18.67 -10.31
C VAL A 528 -3.42 -20.17 -10.45
N GLY A 529 -3.41 -20.67 -11.69
CA GLY A 529 -3.22 -22.09 -11.99
C GLY A 529 -4.39 -23.01 -11.60
N VAL A 530 -5.47 -22.47 -11.05
CA VAL A 530 -6.69 -23.20 -10.65
C VAL A 530 -7.88 -22.76 -11.48
N SER A 531 -8.21 -21.47 -11.47
CA SER A 531 -9.25 -20.87 -12.31
C SER A 531 -8.77 -20.68 -13.75
N LYS A 532 -9.67 -20.24 -14.61
CA LYS A 532 -9.35 -20.06 -16.04
C LYS A 532 -8.23 -19.03 -16.28
N TYR A 533 -8.21 -17.94 -15.50
CA TYR A 533 -7.28 -16.82 -15.69
C TYR A 533 -6.43 -16.53 -14.45
N GLY A 534 -7.00 -16.60 -13.24
CA GLY A 534 -6.42 -16.05 -12.02
C GLY A 534 -6.52 -14.52 -11.95
N PRO A 535 -6.25 -13.92 -10.79
CA PRO A 535 -6.23 -12.47 -10.62
C PRO A 535 -5.04 -11.84 -11.35
N PRO A 536 -5.07 -10.52 -11.67
CA PRO A 536 -3.96 -9.84 -12.33
C PRO A 536 -2.76 -9.65 -11.39
N PRO A 537 -1.57 -9.35 -11.96
CA PRO A 537 -0.36 -9.12 -11.16
C PRO A 537 -0.39 -7.77 -10.43
N GLY A 538 0.38 -7.69 -9.33
CA GLY A 538 0.77 -6.44 -8.71
C GLY A 538 -0.08 -5.96 -7.52
N TYR A 539 -1.18 -6.61 -7.18
CA TYR A 539 -2.00 -6.25 -6.01
C TYR A 539 -1.31 -6.62 -4.70
N LEU A 540 -1.05 -5.66 -3.84
CA LEU A 540 -0.58 -5.89 -2.48
C LEU A 540 -1.76 -6.36 -1.61
N THR A 541 -1.62 -7.51 -0.97
CA THR A 541 -2.65 -8.02 -0.04
C THR A 541 -2.45 -7.48 1.38
N GLY A 542 -3.52 -7.51 2.19
CA GLY A 542 -3.53 -7.02 3.58
C GLY A 542 -2.39 -7.55 4.44
N GLY A 543 -2.10 -8.84 4.37
CA GLY A 543 -0.97 -9.44 5.09
C GLY A 543 -1.34 -10.19 6.36
N PRO A 544 -0.33 -10.65 7.14
CA PRO A 544 -0.55 -11.40 8.36
C PRO A 544 -1.36 -10.63 9.40
N ASN A 545 -2.45 -11.23 9.90
CA ASN A 545 -3.32 -10.66 10.91
C ASN A 545 -3.65 -11.69 12.02
N PRO A 546 -2.96 -11.64 13.17
CA PRO A 546 -3.26 -12.53 14.29
C PRO A 546 -4.60 -12.23 14.98
N SER A 547 -5.17 -11.05 14.73
CA SER A 547 -6.48 -10.66 15.23
C SER A 547 -7.63 -11.12 14.32
N TYR A 548 -7.34 -11.87 13.24
CA TYR A 548 -8.33 -12.43 12.33
C TYR A 548 -9.48 -13.09 13.10
N ASN A 549 -10.68 -12.62 12.83
CA ASN A 549 -11.89 -13.02 13.53
C ASN A 549 -12.96 -13.48 12.55
N TRP A 550 -12.92 -14.77 12.20
CA TRP A 550 -13.95 -15.35 11.37
C TRP A 550 -15.34 -15.25 12.03
N ASN A 551 -16.31 -14.94 11.25
CA ASN A 551 -17.66 -14.69 11.74
C ASN A 551 -18.44 -16.01 11.86
N GLY A 552 -18.23 -16.83 12.83
CA GLY A 552 -18.82 -18.16 13.01
C GLY A 552 -20.34 -18.28 12.98
N CYS A 553 -21.06 -17.25 12.49
CA CYS A 553 -22.52 -17.23 12.42
C CYS A 553 -23.03 -17.32 10.96
N CYS A 554 -24.18 -17.99 10.79
CA CYS A 554 -24.86 -18.13 9.51
C CYS A 554 -25.81 -16.96 9.24
N PRO A 555 -26.18 -16.66 7.99
CA PRO A 555 -27.15 -15.64 7.66
C PRO A 555 -28.42 -15.74 8.51
N GLY A 556 -28.73 -14.67 9.24
CA GLY A 556 -29.89 -14.60 10.13
C GLY A 556 -29.74 -15.23 11.52
N SER A 557 -28.56 -15.75 11.88
CA SER A 557 -28.35 -16.44 13.17
C SER A 557 -27.15 -15.97 13.98
N CYS A 558 -26.62 -14.79 13.72
CA CYS A 558 -25.44 -14.24 14.40
C CYS A 558 -25.61 -14.02 15.93
N ASN A 559 -26.80 -14.16 16.49
CA ASN A 559 -27.05 -14.12 17.94
C ASN A 559 -26.88 -15.52 18.59
N GLY A 560 -25.81 -16.24 18.26
CA GLY A 560 -25.47 -17.51 18.87
C GLY A 560 -25.61 -18.75 17.99
N GLY A 561 -25.84 -18.56 16.70
CA GLY A 561 -25.79 -19.64 15.72
C GLY A 561 -24.41 -19.78 15.08
N SER A 562 -23.95 -21.00 14.87
CA SER A 562 -22.72 -21.34 14.17
C SER A 562 -23.06 -22.00 12.84
N CYS A 563 -22.32 -21.68 11.78
CA CYS A 563 -22.42 -22.38 10.50
C CYS A 563 -21.80 -23.78 10.53
N GLY A 564 -21.32 -24.22 11.68
CA GLY A 564 -20.65 -25.50 11.84
C GLY A 564 -19.21 -25.54 11.26
N SER A 565 -18.71 -24.40 10.78
CA SER A 565 -17.32 -24.28 10.32
C SER A 565 -16.39 -24.02 11.50
N ALA A 566 -15.20 -24.57 11.47
CA ALA A 566 -14.12 -24.21 12.40
C ALA A 566 -13.32 -23.05 11.78
N PRO A 567 -12.71 -22.16 12.61
CA PRO A 567 -11.80 -21.15 12.09
C PRO A 567 -10.65 -21.80 11.31
N LEU A 568 -10.24 -21.13 10.25
CA LEU A 568 -9.09 -21.60 9.48
C LEU A 568 -7.79 -21.48 10.30
N SER A 569 -6.94 -22.46 10.23
CA SER A 569 -5.63 -22.44 10.87
C SER A 569 -4.55 -22.95 9.92
N PRO A 570 -3.67 -22.09 9.36
CA PRO A 570 -3.68 -20.64 9.53
C PRO A 570 -4.95 -19.99 8.96
N PRO A 571 -5.24 -18.72 9.26
CA PRO A 571 -4.49 -17.73 10.04
C PRO A 571 -4.56 -17.90 11.55
N THR A 572 -5.67 -18.48 12.09
CA THR A 572 -5.93 -18.55 13.54
C THR A 572 -4.88 -19.37 14.29
N GLY A 573 -4.46 -18.87 15.45
CA GLY A 573 -3.60 -19.60 16.39
C GLY A 573 -2.14 -19.75 15.94
N GLN A 574 -1.69 -18.91 15.03
CA GLN A 574 -0.31 -18.87 14.55
C GLN A 574 0.50 -17.77 15.24
N PRO A 575 1.85 -17.84 15.21
CA PRO A 575 2.68 -16.65 15.43
C PRO A 575 2.30 -15.54 14.46
N ASP A 576 2.44 -14.28 14.87
CA ASP A 576 1.91 -13.12 14.15
C ASP A 576 2.24 -13.11 12.66
N GLN A 577 3.52 -13.29 12.30
CA GLN A 577 3.98 -13.29 10.89
C GLN A 577 3.54 -14.53 10.09
N LYS A 578 2.96 -15.54 10.74
CA LYS A 578 2.39 -16.74 10.10
C LYS A 578 0.86 -16.75 10.10
N SER A 579 0.23 -15.70 10.63
CA SER A 579 -1.23 -15.55 10.65
C SER A 579 -1.76 -15.08 9.28
N TYR A 580 -1.44 -15.84 8.24
CA TYR A 580 -1.80 -15.58 6.85
C TYR A 580 -2.14 -16.87 6.09
N LEU A 581 -3.08 -16.76 5.18
CA LEU A 581 -3.46 -17.79 4.21
C LEU A 581 -3.93 -17.12 2.93
N ASP A 582 -3.57 -17.66 1.76
CA ASP A 582 -4.16 -17.26 0.48
C ASP A 582 -5.58 -17.82 0.37
N PHE A 583 -6.59 -16.99 0.58
CA PHE A 583 -8.00 -17.35 0.39
C PHE A 583 -8.82 -16.13 0.02
N ASN A 584 -9.98 -16.32 -0.58
CA ASN A 584 -10.87 -15.27 -1.05
C ASN A 584 -12.34 -15.55 -0.74
N ASP A 585 -12.58 -16.29 0.34
CA ASP A 585 -13.92 -16.60 0.83
C ASP A 585 -14.51 -15.37 1.56
N GLY A 586 -15.69 -14.99 1.15
CA GLY A 586 -16.46 -13.98 1.86
C GLY A 586 -17.00 -14.49 3.20
N TRP A 587 -18.04 -13.78 3.72
CA TRP A 587 -18.72 -14.22 4.93
C TRP A 587 -19.10 -15.72 4.85
N PRO A 588 -18.93 -16.54 5.90
CA PRO A 588 -18.46 -16.23 7.25
C PRO A 588 -16.96 -16.39 7.50
N LEU A 589 -16.15 -16.59 6.48
CA LEU A 589 -14.70 -16.79 6.61
C LEU A 589 -13.91 -15.49 6.52
N ASP A 590 -14.54 -14.40 6.10
CA ASP A 590 -14.07 -13.02 6.19
C ASP A 590 -12.61 -12.83 5.73
N SER A 591 -12.28 -13.39 4.54
CA SER A 591 -10.91 -13.34 4.01
C SER A 591 -10.39 -11.91 3.78
N TRP A 592 -11.30 -10.93 3.72
CA TRP A 592 -10.95 -9.51 3.65
C TRP A 592 -10.01 -9.08 4.78
N GLU A 593 -10.13 -9.62 5.99
CA GLU A 593 -9.23 -9.30 7.11
C GLU A 593 -7.76 -9.72 6.89
N ILE A 594 -7.48 -10.53 5.86
CA ILE A 594 -6.16 -11.11 5.56
C ILE A 594 -5.68 -10.76 4.16
N THR A 595 -6.55 -10.92 3.14
CA THR A 595 -6.11 -10.93 1.74
C THR A 595 -6.68 -9.81 0.91
N GLU A 596 -7.61 -9.00 1.41
CA GLU A 596 -8.14 -7.88 0.65
C GLU A 596 -7.03 -6.90 0.28
N PRO A 597 -6.94 -6.50 -0.99
CA PRO A 597 -6.13 -5.37 -1.41
C PRO A 597 -6.87 -4.06 -1.12
N ASP A 598 -6.14 -2.97 -1.10
CA ASP A 598 -6.67 -1.65 -0.85
C ASP A 598 -5.78 -0.62 -1.56
N ASP A 599 -6.35 0.46 -2.09
CA ASP A 599 -5.59 1.48 -2.83
C ASP A 599 -4.58 2.21 -1.92
N GLY A 600 -4.90 2.39 -0.64
CA GLY A 600 -3.99 2.95 0.35
C GLY A 600 -2.81 2.03 0.64
N TYR A 601 -3.04 0.71 0.76
CA TYR A 601 -1.95 -0.26 0.89
C TYR A 601 -0.99 -0.16 -0.29
N GLN A 602 -1.56 -0.09 -1.48
CA GLN A 602 -0.83 0.00 -2.74
C GLN A 602 -0.04 1.30 -2.83
N ALA A 603 -0.64 2.43 -2.49
CA ALA A 603 -0.02 3.76 -2.55
C ALA A 603 1.22 3.84 -1.64
N LYS A 604 1.11 3.36 -0.39
CA LYS A 604 2.23 3.31 0.57
C LYS A 604 3.36 2.41 0.08
N TYR A 605 3.03 1.26 -0.49
CA TYR A 605 4.04 0.36 -1.05
C TYR A 605 4.71 0.94 -2.30
N ILE A 606 3.95 1.55 -3.22
CA ILE A 606 4.50 2.23 -4.41
C ILE A 606 5.48 3.32 -3.98
N ARG A 607 5.11 4.16 -3.00
CA ARG A 607 5.99 5.21 -2.48
C ARG A 607 7.29 4.64 -1.91
N LEU A 608 7.20 3.60 -1.10
CA LEU A 608 8.39 2.95 -0.54
C LEU A 608 9.27 2.33 -1.63
N LEU A 609 8.68 1.56 -2.55
CA LEU A 609 9.42 0.85 -3.59
C LEU A 609 10.11 1.84 -4.55
N ALA A 610 9.46 2.95 -4.90
CA ALA A 610 9.98 3.96 -5.82
C ALA A 610 11.32 4.57 -5.34
N LYS A 611 11.58 4.60 -4.03
CA LYS A 611 12.86 5.07 -3.46
C LYS A 611 14.05 4.19 -3.90
N PHE A 612 13.80 2.97 -4.32
CA PHE A 612 14.81 1.97 -4.68
C PHE A 612 14.81 1.62 -6.18
N VAL A 613 13.98 2.26 -7.00
CA VAL A 613 13.95 2.13 -8.46
C VAL A 613 14.76 3.26 -9.12
N LYS A 614 15.60 2.90 -10.12
CA LYS A 614 16.40 3.84 -10.89
C LYS A 614 16.03 3.79 -12.38
#